data_b4cf4c49123db32e9976cfcd55547803
#
_entry.id   b4cf4c49123db32e9976cfcd55547803
#
_cell.length_a   1.000
_cell.length_b   1.000
_cell.length_c   1.000
_cell.angle_alpha   90.00
_cell.angle_beta   90.00
_cell.angle_gamma   90.00
#
_symmetry.space_group_name_H-M   'P 1'
#
loop_
_entity.id
_entity.type
_entity.pdbx_description
1 polymer ?
#
loop_
_entity_poly.entity_id
_entity_poly.type
_entity_poly.pdbx_seq_one_letter_code
_entity_poly.pdbx_strand_id
1 'polypeptide(L)'
;MASTSQHNDGRPVTNRLIKALSSYGMTYKTFGCNLILLLNRESETSLQLLILKVLYLLFGNPSTAEYFYTNDLHVLIDVILRNLIDLPHDSNAANALRHTYLRVLYPILTNSQISKPPHYKRDDILRLLHLLVTSGNHFAPVDETTQRLVVRCTSVSWLQPPKERNNSTDSTTSPIDQAANGQKELARRALGMSVQTGGESATSVLEIASHTEKPGVQTPSITHPEHAL
;
A
#
# COMPACT_ATOMS: atom_id res chain seq x y z
N MET A 1 43.22 2.85 -48.20
CA MET A 1 42.47 1.93 -47.32
C MET A 1 41.52 2.80 -46.49
N ALA A 2 40.25 2.82 -46.90
CA ALA A 2 39.22 3.63 -46.23
C ALA A 2 38.52 2.77 -45.19
N SER A 3 38.68 3.14 -43.92
CA SER A 3 37.97 2.53 -42.81
C SER A 3 36.51 3.03 -42.79
N THR A 4 35.60 2.18 -43.19
CA THR A 4 34.16 2.43 -43.07
C THR A 4 33.76 2.29 -41.62
N SER A 5 33.60 3.44 -40.92
CA SER A 5 32.94 3.51 -39.61
C SER A 5 31.48 3.13 -39.80
N GLN A 6 31.08 1.95 -39.36
CA GLN A 6 29.67 1.61 -39.20
C GLN A 6 29.05 2.51 -38.14
N HIS A 7 28.33 3.51 -38.57
CA HIS A 7 27.42 4.27 -37.74
C HIS A 7 26.32 3.32 -37.26
N ASN A 8 26.43 2.89 -36.02
CA ASN A 8 25.38 2.13 -35.33
C ASN A 8 24.23 3.12 -35.09
N ASP A 9 23.30 3.14 -36.03
CA ASP A 9 22.09 3.95 -35.97
C ASP A 9 21.29 3.46 -34.78
N GLY A 10 21.42 4.14 -33.63
CA GLY A 10 20.81 3.82 -32.33
C GLY A 10 19.29 3.95 -32.35
N ARG A 11 18.64 3.19 -33.24
CA ARG A 11 17.19 3.04 -33.19
C ARG A 11 16.81 2.39 -31.85
N PRO A 12 15.97 3.00 -31.04
CA PRO A 12 15.50 2.37 -29.80
C PRO A 12 14.90 1.01 -30.17
N VAL A 13 15.40 -0.06 -29.52
CA VAL A 13 14.86 -1.42 -29.71
C VAL A 13 13.41 -1.40 -29.24
N THR A 14 12.50 -1.23 -30.18
CA THR A 14 11.07 -1.17 -29.91
C THR A 14 10.59 -2.59 -29.61
N ASN A 15 10.03 -2.81 -28.43
CA ASN A 15 9.45 -4.11 -28.09
C ASN A 15 8.30 -4.43 -29.07
N ARG A 16 8.47 -5.53 -29.82
CA ARG A 16 7.53 -5.94 -30.89
C ARG A 16 6.12 -6.21 -30.34
N LEU A 17 6.00 -6.74 -29.10
CA LEU A 17 4.73 -6.98 -28.44
C LEU A 17 4.00 -5.66 -28.18
N ILE A 18 4.69 -4.68 -27.61
CA ILE A 18 4.12 -3.34 -27.36
C ILE A 18 3.69 -2.69 -28.67
N LYS A 19 4.52 -2.78 -29.72
CA LYS A 19 4.15 -2.25 -31.03
C LYS A 19 2.91 -2.93 -31.62
N ALA A 20 2.81 -4.26 -31.52
CA ALA A 20 1.64 -5.00 -32.01
C ALA A 20 0.37 -4.62 -31.24
N LEU A 21 0.43 -4.56 -29.90
CA LEU A 21 -0.72 -4.19 -29.07
C LEU A 21 -1.11 -2.72 -29.22
N SER A 22 -0.15 -1.82 -29.41
CA SER A 22 -0.41 -0.43 -29.71
C SER A 22 -1.18 -0.22 -31.02
N SER A 23 -0.86 -1.03 -32.03
CA SER A 23 -1.49 -0.91 -33.36
C SER A 23 -2.77 -1.74 -33.51
N TYR A 24 -2.83 -2.91 -32.87
CA TYR A 24 -3.88 -3.92 -33.05
C TYR A 24 -4.50 -4.40 -31.75
N GLY A 25 -4.39 -3.64 -30.66
CA GLY A 25 -4.85 -4.04 -29.32
C GLY A 25 -6.31 -4.50 -29.29
N MET A 26 -7.17 -3.85 -30.06
CA MET A 26 -8.59 -4.22 -30.15
C MET A 26 -8.82 -5.59 -30.80
N THR A 27 -7.89 -6.08 -31.61
CA THR A 27 -7.96 -7.43 -32.22
C THR A 27 -7.55 -8.52 -31.22
N TYR A 28 -6.64 -8.20 -30.27
CA TYR A 28 -6.06 -9.15 -29.33
C TYR A 28 -6.63 -9.01 -27.91
N LYS A 29 -7.93 -8.76 -27.77
CA LYS A 29 -8.59 -8.50 -26.46
C LYS A 29 -8.38 -9.59 -25.43
N THR A 30 -8.35 -10.86 -25.85
CA THR A 30 -8.19 -12.02 -24.97
C THR A 30 -6.77 -12.16 -24.41
N PHE A 31 -5.78 -11.48 -24.99
CA PHE A 31 -4.41 -11.55 -24.50
C PHE A 31 -4.27 -10.99 -23.08
N GLY A 32 -4.94 -9.87 -22.78
CA GLY A 32 -4.96 -9.29 -21.43
C GLY A 32 -5.57 -10.23 -20.40
N CYS A 33 -6.75 -10.81 -20.72
CA CYS A 33 -7.40 -11.78 -19.84
C CYS A 33 -6.51 -13.00 -19.60
N ASN A 34 -5.84 -13.51 -20.63
CA ASN A 34 -4.92 -14.65 -20.53
C ASN A 34 -3.72 -14.32 -19.64
N LEU A 35 -3.15 -13.11 -19.72
CA LEU A 35 -2.08 -12.69 -18.80
C LEU A 35 -2.53 -12.69 -17.34
N ILE A 36 -3.74 -12.22 -17.07
CA ILE A 36 -4.31 -12.21 -15.70
C ILE A 36 -4.53 -13.65 -15.21
N LEU A 37 -5.10 -14.52 -16.06
CA LEU A 37 -5.31 -15.94 -15.73
C LEU A 37 -3.99 -16.66 -15.45
N LEU A 38 -2.98 -16.43 -16.26
CA LEU A 38 -1.64 -17.00 -16.05
C LEU A 38 -1.04 -16.49 -14.75
N LEU A 39 -1.06 -15.19 -14.48
CA LEU A 39 -0.54 -14.63 -13.24
C LEU A 39 -1.26 -15.18 -11.99
N ASN A 40 -2.56 -15.46 -12.12
CA ASN A 40 -3.38 -16.00 -11.04
C ASN A 40 -3.11 -17.47 -10.72
N ARG A 41 -2.68 -18.27 -11.71
CA ARG A 41 -2.50 -19.71 -11.60
C ARG A 41 -1.06 -20.17 -11.50
N GLU A 42 -0.15 -19.32 -11.96
CA GLU A 42 1.26 -19.69 -12.07
C GLU A 42 1.94 -19.68 -10.69
N SER A 43 2.65 -20.75 -10.41
CA SER A 43 3.45 -20.92 -9.19
C SER A 43 4.96 -20.78 -9.45
N GLU A 44 5.39 -20.90 -10.71
CA GLU A 44 6.81 -20.77 -11.05
C GLU A 44 7.26 -19.30 -11.05
N THR A 45 8.24 -19.00 -10.21
CA THR A 45 8.77 -17.64 -10.03
C THR A 45 9.24 -17.00 -11.35
N SER A 46 9.93 -17.75 -12.20
CA SER A 46 10.48 -17.24 -13.47
C SER A 46 9.38 -16.78 -14.39
N LEU A 47 8.31 -17.56 -14.51
CA LEU A 47 7.19 -17.24 -15.39
C LEU A 47 6.35 -16.09 -14.82
N GLN A 48 6.13 -16.05 -13.49
CA GLN A 48 5.49 -14.90 -12.85
C GLN A 48 6.27 -13.60 -13.10
N LEU A 49 7.60 -13.63 -12.96
CA LEU A 49 8.46 -12.46 -13.25
C LEU A 49 8.36 -12.02 -14.71
N LEU A 50 8.27 -12.97 -15.64
CA LEU A 50 8.11 -12.67 -17.08
C LEU A 50 6.76 -12.01 -17.36
N ILE A 51 5.67 -12.54 -16.79
CA ILE A 51 4.32 -11.96 -16.93
C ILE A 51 4.31 -10.54 -16.34
N LEU A 52 4.84 -10.35 -15.15
CA LEU A 52 4.94 -9.05 -14.49
C LEU A 52 5.75 -8.05 -15.33
N LYS A 53 6.85 -8.50 -15.96
CA LYS A 53 7.63 -7.65 -16.87
C LYS A 53 6.81 -7.20 -18.07
N VAL A 54 6.01 -8.09 -18.66
CA VAL A 54 5.10 -7.73 -19.77
C VAL A 54 4.08 -6.70 -19.30
N LEU A 55 3.44 -6.91 -18.14
CA LEU A 55 2.49 -5.95 -17.55
C LEU A 55 3.15 -4.59 -17.29
N TYR A 56 4.36 -4.58 -16.73
CA TYR A 56 5.12 -3.34 -16.51
C TYR A 56 5.33 -2.55 -17.81
N LEU A 57 5.68 -3.23 -18.90
CA LEU A 57 5.87 -2.59 -20.20
C LEU A 57 4.54 -2.06 -20.78
N LEU A 58 3.45 -2.81 -20.63
CA LEU A 58 2.12 -2.40 -21.10
C LEU A 58 1.62 -1.13 -20.37
N PHE A 59 1.68 -1.10 -19.06
CA PHE A 59 1.22 0.05 -18.27
C PHE A 59 2.23 1.21 -18.25
N GLY A 60 3.50 0.94 -18.52
CA GLY A 60 4.53 1.97 -18.64
C GLY A 60 4.48 2.74 -19.97
N ASN A 61 3.76 2.23 -20.97
CA ASN A 61 3.68 2.87 -22.28
C ASN A 61 2.29 3.53 -22.47
N PRO A 62 2.22 4.85 -22.75
CA PRO A 62 0.95 5.56 -22.89
C PRO A 62 0.02 4.96 -23.96
N SER A 63 0.57 4.37 -25.04
CA SER A 63 -0.24 3.79 -26.13
C SER A 63 -0.91 2.47 -25.77
N THR A 64 -0.46 1.81 -24.71
CA THR A 64 -1.01 0.51 -24.25
C THR A 64 -1.52 0.53 -22.80
N ALA A 65 -1.36 1.64 -22.08
CA ALA A 65 -1.78 1.75 -20.67
C ALA A 65 -3.30 1.54 -20.49
N GLU A 66 -4.10 1.90 -21.47
CA GLU A 66 -5.56 1.71 -21.48
C GLU A 66 -6.01 0.44 -22.26
N TYR A 67 -5.08 -0.49 -22.52
CA TYR A 67 -5.37 -1.73 -23.25
C TYR A 67 -6.36 -2.64 -22.52
N PHE A 68 -6.32 -2.69 -21.19
CA PHE A 68 -7.20 -3.51 -20.37
C PHE A 68 -8.56 -2.83 -20.17
N TYR A 69 -9.63 -3.63 -20.17
CA TYR A 69 -10.92 -3.15 -19.72
C TYR A 69 -10.95 -2.89 -18.21
N THR A 70 -11.83 -2.01 -17.76
CA THR A 70 -11.97 -1.65 -16.34
C THR A 70 -12.19 -2.87 -15.45
N ASN A 71 -13.05 -3.80 -15.86
CA ASN A 71 -13.33 -5.02 -15.09
C ASN A 71 -12.08 -5.93 -14.99
N ASP A 72 -11.32 -6.05 -16.07
CA ASP A 72 -10.09 -6.83 -16.08
C ASP A 72 -9.03 -6.20 -15.17
N LEU A 73 -8.97 -4.86 -15.13
CA LEU A 73 -8.09 -4.13 -14.22
C LEU A 73 -8.47 -4.37 -12.75
N HIS A 74 -9.76 -4.44 -12.42
CA HIS A 74 -10.20 -4.78 -11.07
C HIS A 74 -9.71 -6.17 -10.66
N VAL A 75 -9.89 -7.17 -11.54
CA VAL A 75 -9.39 -8.53 -11.30
C VAL A 75 -7.86 -8.56 -11.19
N LEU A 76 -7.15 -7.82 -12.05
CA LEU A 76 -5.69 -7.72 -11.99
C LEU A 76 -5.21 -7.14 -10.65
N ILE A 77 -5.84 -6.08 -10.17
CA ILE A 77 -5.54 -5.50 -8.85
C ILE A 77 -5.76 -6.54 -7.76
N ASP A 78 -6.89 -7.26 -7.77
CA ASP A 78 -7.20 -8.29 -6.78
C ASP A 78 -6.14 -9.40 -6.75
N VAL A 79 -5.71 -9.86 -7.92
CA VAL A 79 -4.64 -10.86 -8.06
C VAL A 79 -3.31 -10.32 -7.51
N ILE A 80 -2.95 -9.08 -7.85
CA ILE A 80 -1.71 -8.46 -7.36
C ILE A 80 -1.73 -8.31 -5.84
N LEU A 81 -2.82 -7.78 -5.27
CA LEU A 81 -2.94 -7.58 -3.82
C LEU A 81 -2.84 -8.91 -3.07
N ARG A 82 -3.57 -9.93 -3.53
CA ARG A 82 -3.52 -11.26 -2.93
C ARG A 82 -2.13 -11.87 -3.00
N ASN A 83 -1.52 -11.90 -4.19
CA ASN A 83 -0.20 -12.48 -4.36
C ASN A 83 0.86 -11.76 -3.52
N LEU A 84 0.77 -10.43 -3.35
CA LEU A 84 1.69 -9.68 -2.47
C LEU A 84 1.53 -10.05 -0.99
N ILE A 85 0.31 -10.36 -0.53
CA ILE A 85 0.04 -10.81 0.84
C ILE A 85 0.57 -12.22 1.06
N ASP A 86 0.41 -13.11 0.07
CA ASP A 86 0.75 -14.53 0.17
C ASP A 86 2.27 -14.79 0.03
N LEU A 87 3.07 -13.79 -0.38
CA LEU A 87 4.53 -13.95 -0.54
C LEU A 87 5.23 -14.11 0.82
N PRO A 88 6.03 -15.19 1.02
CA PRO A 88 6.82 -15.38 2.23
C PRO A 88 7.86 -14.27 2.41
N HIS A 89 8.23 -13.99 3.68
CA HIS A 89 9.15 -12.90 4.02
C HIS A 89 10.63 -13.28 3.80
N ASP A 90 10.98 -14.54 3.95
CA ASP A 90 12.37 -14.99 4.12
C ASP A 90 13.03 -15.54 2.86
N SER A 91 12.37 -15.46 1.70
CA SER A 91 12.88 -16.00 0.43
C SER A 91 13.37 -14.91 -0.51
N ASN A 92 14.57 -15.06 -1.06
CA ASN A 92 15.10 -14.17 -2.09
C ASN A 92 14.22 -14.15 -3.35
N ALA A 93 13.63 -15.30 -3.72
CA ALA A 93 12.70 -15.39 -4.83
C ALA A 93 11.42 -14.60 -4.55
N ALA A 94 10.88 -14.69 -3.34
CA ALA A 94 9.71 -13.92 -2.91
C ALA A 94 10.01 -12.42 -2.87
N ASN A 95 11.21 -12.01 -2.43
CA ASN A 95 11.63 -10.61 -2.47
C ASN A 95 11.71 -10.08 -3.91
N ALA A 96 12.25 -10.86 -4.85
CA ALA A 96 12.30 -10.50 -6.27
C ALA A 96 10.88 -10.33 -6.86
N LEU A 97 9.96 -11.22 -6.52
CA LEU A 97 8.55 -11.10 -6.89
C LEU A 97 7.90 -9.86 -6.26
N ARG A 98 8.05 -9.65 -4.96
CA ARG A 98 7.52 -8.49 -4.24
C ARG A 98 7.96 -7.19 -4.86
N HIS A 99 9.26 -7.05 -5.15
CA HIS A 99 9.80 -5.87 -5.82
C HIS A 99 9.19 -5.69 -7.21
N THR A 100 9.00 -6.79 -7.95
CA THR A 100 8.47 -6.72 -9.31
C THR A 100 6.97 -6.40 -9.30
N TYR A 101 6.19 -6.98 -8.40
CA TYR A 101 4.78 -6.62 -8.20
C TYR A 101 4.63 -5.12 -7.86
N LEU A 102 5.42 -4.60 -6.93
CA LEU A 102 5.38 -3.17 -6.58
C LEU A 102 5.80 -2.26 -7.74
N ARG A 103 6.78 -2.68 -8.55
CA ARG A 103 7.15 -1.94 -9.77
C ARG A 103 6.02 -1.90 -10.79
N VAL A 104 5.26 -2.98 -10.93
CA VAL A 104 4.10 -3.05 -11.84
C VAL A 104 2.92 -2.27 -11.29
N LEU A 105 2.69 -2.33 -9.97
CA LEU A 105 1.58 -1.65 -9.33
C LEU A 105 1.63 -0.13 -9.57
N TYR A 106 2.81 0.48 -9.49
CA TYR A 106 2.96 1.92 -9.69
C TYR A 106 2.39 2.44 -11.03
N PRO A 107 2.80 1.94 -12.22
CA PRO A 107 2.25 2.40 -13.49
C PRO A 107 0.77 2.01 -13.67
N ILE A 108 0.28 0.94 -13.07
CA ILE A 108 -1.15 0.64 -13.04
C ILE A 108 -1.91 1.77 -12.32
N LEU A 109 -1.44 2.16 -11.14
CA LEU A 109 -2.08 3.21 -10.33
C LEU A 109 -2.01 4.61 -10.97
N THR A 110 -1.00 4.88 -11.79
CA THR A 110 -0.80 6.20 -12.41
C THR A 110 -1.36 6.34 -13.81
N ASN A 111 -1.23 5.30 -14.63
CA ASN A 111 -1.43 5.40 -16.08
C ASN A 111 -2.69 4.68 -16.56
N SER A 112 -3.33 3.84 -15.73
CA SER A 112 -4.52 3.11 -16.13
C SER A 112 -5.81 3.81 -15.68
N GLN A 113 -6.95 3.24 -16.06
CA GLN A 113 -8.28 3.72 -15.67
C GLN A 113 -8.52 3.67 -14.14
N ILE A 114 -7.73 2.90 -13.38
CA ILE A 114 -7.78 2.86 -11.90
C ILE A 114 -7.49 4.23 -11.27
N SER A 115 -6.71 5.07 -11.96
CA SER A 115 -6.43 6.44 -11.52
C SER A 115 -7.65 7.37 -11.55
N LYS A 116 -8.73 6.96 -12.22
CA LYS A 116 -9.98 7.74 -12.37
C LYS A 116 -11.00 7.32 -11.30
N PRO A 117 -11.83 8.24 -10.78
CA PRO A 117 -12.92 7.88 -9.86
C PRO A 117 -13.97 6.95 -10.52
N PRO A 118 -14.61 6.07 -9.76
CA PRO A 118 -14.33 5.71 -8.36
C PRO A 118 -13.04 4.90 -8.25
N HIS A 119 -12.16 5.27 -7.32
CA HIS A 119 -10.86 4.62 -7.14
C HIS A 119 -11.04 3.22 -6.54
N TYR A 120 -10.88 2.20 -7.38
CA TYR A 120 -11.09 0.81 -6.99
C TYR A 120 -10.15 0.38 -5.87
N LYS A 121 -10.70 -0.15 -4.79
CA LYS A 121 -9.98 -0.69 -3.62
C LYS A 121 -8.88 0.20 -3.04
N ARG A 122 -9.11 1.52 -3.06
CA ARG A 122 -8.14 2.50 -2.53
C ARG A 122 -7.65 2.13 -1.12
N ASP A 123 -8.56 1.81 -0.22
CA ASP A 123 -8.23 1.54 1.17
C ASP A 123 -7.52 0.20 1.36
N ASP A 124 -7.84 -0.81 0.55
CA ASP A 124 -7.15 -2.11 0.57
C ASP A 124 -5.72 -1.97 0.04
N ILE A 125 -5.52 -1.17 -1.02
CA ILE A 125 -4.18 -0.85 -1.55
C ILE A 125 -3.35 -0.14 -0.48
N LEU A 126 -3.89 0.89 0.18
CA LEU A 126 -3.18 1.61 1.25
C LEU A 126 -2.86 0.70 2.43
N ARG A 127 -3.81 -0.13 2.86
CA ARG A 127 -3.63 -1.11 3.95
C ARG A 127 -2.52 -2.10 3.63
N LEU A 128 -2.50 -2.65 2.40
CA LEU A 128 -1.43 -3.54 1.96
C LEU A 128 -0.07 -2.84 1.95
N LEU A 129 0.03 -1.65 1.35
CA LEU A 129 1.28 -0.90 1.28
C LEU A 129 1.81 -0.58 2.67
N HIS A 130 0.94 -0.23 3.62
CA HIS A 130 1.30 -0.04 5.02
C HIS A 130 1.78 -1.34 5.67
N LEU A 131 1.06 -2.45 5.45
CA LEU A 131 1.42 -3.77 5.98
C LEU A 131 2.83 -4.19 5.52
N LEU A 132 3.17 -4.01 4.25
CA LEU A 132 4.47 -4.37 3.70
C LEU A 132 5.65 -3.63 4.35
N VAL A 133 5.43 -2.46 4.93
CA VAL A 133 6.46 -1.68 5.64
C VAL A 133 6.47 -1.97 7.14
N THR A 134 5.31 -2.27 7.73
CA THR A 134 5.19 -2.50 9.17
C THR A 134 5.37 -3.95 9.60
N SER A 135 5.35 -4.91 8.66
CA SER A 135 5.50 -6.34 8.96
C SER A 135 6.92 -6.75 9.39
N GLY A 136 7.91 -5.88 9.18
CA GLY A 136 9.27 -6.10 9.67
C GLY A 136 9.35 -6.02 11.20
N ASN A 137 10.21 -6.86 11.79
CA ASN A 137 10.55 -6.82 13.21
C ASN A 137 12.06 -6.59 13.39
N HIS A 138 12.54 -6.51 14.63
CA HIS A 138 13.96 -6.29 14.93
C HIS A 138 14.90 -7.37 14.36
N PHE A 139 14.39 -8.59 14.16
CA PHE A 139 15.17 -9.72 13.65
C PHE A 139 15.13 -9.84 12.12
N ALA A 140 14.06 -9.33 11.49
CA ALA A 140 13.88 -9.32 10.05
C ALA A 140 13.36 -7.94 9.61
N PRO A 141 14.22 -6.92 9.50
CA PRO A 141 13.82 -5.60 9.05
C PRO A 141 13.34 -5.65 7.60
N VAL A 142 12.39 -4.80 7.27
CA VAL A 142 11.90 -4.68 5.89
C VAL A 142 13.04 -4.21 4.98
N ASP A 143 13.19 -4.89 3.86
CA ASP A 143 14.19 -4.56 2.84
C ASP A 143 14.02 -3.11 2.33
N GLU A 144 15.13 -2.40 2.20
CA GLU A 144 15.17 -0.99 1.77
C GLU A 144 14.53 -0.78 0.38
N THR A 145 14.67 -1.76 -0.52
CA THR A 145 14.06 -1.68 -1.86
C THR A 145 12.54 -1.76 -1.77
N THR A 146 12.01 -2.63 -0.91
CA THR A 146 10.57 -2.69 -0.63
C THR A 146 10.07 -1.36 -0.08
N GLN A 147 10.75 -0.77 0.90
CA GLN A 147 10.38 0.53 1.47
C GLN A 147 10.31 1.62 0.39
N ARG A 148 11.37 1.74 -0.44
CA ARG A 148 11.41 2.72 -1.54
C ARG A 148 10.29 2.53 -2.56
N LEU A 149 9.98 1.28 -2.91
CA LEU A 149 8.91 0.98 -3.85
C LEU A 149 7.52 1.27 -3.27
N VAL A 150 7.31 0.98 -1.98
CA VAL A 150 6.08 1.32 -1.28
C VAL A 150 5.90 2.85 -1.23
N VAL A 151 6.93 3.60 -0.85
CA VAL A 151 6.88 5.08 -0.85
C VAL A 151 6.53 5.61 -2.24
N ARG A 152 7.09 5.02 -3.30
CA ARG A 152 6.75 5.38 -4.68
C ARG A 152 5.27 5.12 -4.99
N CYS A 153 4.71 3.99 -4.58
CA CYS A 153 3.29 3.68 -4.79
C CYS A 153 2.38 4.62 -3.99
N THR A 154 2.71 4.87 -2.71
CA THR A 154 1.92 5.77 -1.85
C THR A 154 2.00 7.23 -2.28
N SER A 155 3.01 7.64 -3.06
CA SER A 155 3.13 9.01 -3.58
C SER A 155 2.13 9.33 -4.71
N VAL A 156 1.38 8.34 -5.21
CA VAL A 156 0.33 8.54 -6.20
C VAL A 156 -0.75 9.46 -5.64
N SER A 157 -1.10 10.51 -6.38
CA SER A 157 -1.91 11.64 -5.89
C SER A 157 -3.26 11.24 -5.30
N TRP A 158 -3.98 10.30 -5.93
CA TRP A 158 -5.31 9.88 -5.47
C TRP A 158 -5.26 8.92 -4.27
N LEU A 159 -4.11 8.34 -3.95
CA LEU A 159 -3.90 7.56 -2.72
C LEU A 159 -3.61 8.46 -1.51
N GLN A 160 -3.09 9.65 -1.72
CA GLN A 160 -2.80 10.57 -0.62
C GLN A 160 -4.09 11.13 -0.01
N PRO A 161 -4.10 11.42 1.31
CA PRO A 161 -5.19 12.18 1.90
C PRO A 161 -5.32 13.54 1.18
N PRO A 162 -6.54 14.07 1.05
CA PRO A 162 -6.71 15.41 0.50
C PRO A 162 -5.83 16.37 1.29
N LYS A 163 -4.92 17.05 0.60
CA LYS A 163 -4.16 18.15 1.21
C LYS A 163 -5.19 19.18 1.69
N GLU A 164 -5.33 19.32 2.99
CA GLU A 164 -5.99 20.49 3.53
C GLU A 164 -5.29 21.70 2.91
N ARG A 165 -6.00 22.42 2.07
CA ARG A 165 -5.53 23.71 1.59
C ARG A 165 -5.48 24.61 2.82
N ASN A 166 -4.31 24.69 3.43
CA ASN A 166 -4.01 25.82 4.30
C ASN A 166 -4.05 27.06 3.40
N ASN A 167 -5.24 27.63 3.25
CA ASN A 167 -5.41 28.98 2.82
C ASN A 167 -4.85 29.87 3.93
N SER A 168 -3.53 30.00 3.97
CA SER A 168 -2.90 31.16 4.53
C SER A 168 -3.12 32.32 3.54
N THR A 169 -4.35 32.81 3.47
CA THR A 169 -4.66 34.13 2.97
C THR A 169 -4.64 35.07 4.16
N ASP A 170 -3.62 35.85 4.12
CA ASP A 170 -3.46 37.22 4.60
C ASP A 170 -4.65 37.83 5.36
N SER A 171 -4.29 38.34 6.51
CA SER A 171 -5.06 39.12 7.45
C SER A 171 -5.94 40.18 6.78
N THR A 172 -7.27 39.97 6.90
CA THR A 172 -8.20 41.11 7.03
C THR A 172 -9.29 40.67 8.02
N THR A 173 -9.19 41.24 9.20
CA THR A 173 -10.10 41.11 10.32
C THR A 173 -11.51 41.54 9.91
N SER A 174 -12.46 40.60 9.96
CA SER A 174 -13.89 40.91 9.95
C SER A 174 -14.56 40.32 11.20
N PRO A 175 -15.48 41.03 11.86
CA PRO A 175 -15.97 40.72 13.20
C PRO A 175 -17.04 39.61 13.29
N ILE A 176 -17.07 38.66 12.36
CA ILE A 176 -18.11 37.61 12.30
C ILE A 176 -17.65 36.30 12.97
N ASP A 177 -16.35 36.12 13.23
CA ASP A 177 -15.82 34.85 13.77
C ASP A 177 -16.01 34.65 15.28
N GLN A 178 -16.47 35.68 16.02
CA GLN A 178 -16.79 35.53 17.44
C GLN A 178 -18.12 34.80 17.71
N ALA A 179 -19.05 34.76 16.77
CA ALA A 179 -20.32 34.06 16.95
C ALA A 179 -20.23 32.53 16.78
N ALA A 180 -19.31 32.04 15.93
CA ALA A 180 -19.17 30.60 15.67
C ALA A 180 -18.45 29.85 16.81
N ASN A 181 -17.56 30.50 17.54
CA ASN A 181 -16.88 29.91 18.70
C ASN A 181 -17.83 29.80 19.90
N GLY A 182 -18.76 30.74 20.09
CA GLY A 182 -19.76 30.68 21.16
C GLY A 182 -20.75 29.52 21.00
N GLN A 183 -21.11 29.15 19.77
CA GLN A 183 -22.01 28.01 19.52
C GLN A 183 -21.37 26.66 19.76
N LYS A 184 -20.07 26.50 19.46
CA LYS A 184 -19.32 25.27 19.78
C LYS A 184 -19.12 25.07 21.27
N GLU A 185 -18.92 26.14 22.03
CA GLU A 185 -18.80 26.12 23.48
C GLU A 185 -20.12 25.75 24.13
N LEU A 186 -21.24 26.32 23.66
CA LEU A 186 -22.58 25.99 24.11
C LEU A 186 -22.98 24.55 23.81
N ALA A 187 -22.61 24.01 22.63
CA ALA A 187 -22.88 22.63 22.27
C ALA A 187 -22.07 21.62 23.13
N ARG A 188 -20.83 21.96 23.49
CA ARG A 188 -20.00 21.15 24.39
C ARG A 188 -20.58 21.14 25.82
N ARG A 189 -21.11 22.27 26.29
CA ARG A 189 -21.73 22.41 27.62
C ARG A 189 -23.05 21.65 27.69
N ALA A 190 -23.83 21.63 26.62
CA ALA A 190 -25.09 20.89 26.53
C ALA A 190 -24.87 19.36 26.50
N LEU A 191 -23.72 18.90 26.02
CA LEU A 191 -23.32 17.48 25.96
C LEU A 191 -22.60 17.00 27.24
N GLY A 192 -22.52 17.84 28.30
CA GLY A 192 -21.92 17.46 29.58
C GLY A 192 -20.39 17.28 29.55
N MET A 193 -19.70 17.74 28.48
CA MET A 193 -18.25 17.69 28.37
C MET A 193 -17.63 18.94 29.01
N SER A 194 -17.58 18.99 30.37
CA SER A 194 -16.81 20.01 31.06
C SER A 194 -15.33 19.65 31.05
N VAL A 195 -14.53 20.42 30.32
CA VAL A 195 -13.07 20.39 30.47
C VAL A 195 -12.75 21.19 31.74
N GLN A 196 -12.46 20.50 32.83
CA GLN A 196 -11.79 21.11 33.95
C GLN A 196 -10.34 21.40 33.54
N THR A 197 -10.04 22.67 33.30
CA THR A 197 -8.68 23.19 33.31
C THR A 197 -8.29 23.38 34.78
N GLY A 198 -7.67 22.39 35.35
CA GLY A 198 -7.12 22.44 36.70
C GLY A 198 -6.21 21.23 36.84
N GLY A 199 -4.92 21.49 37.02
CA GLY A 199 -3.94 20.45 37.18
C GLY A 199 -4.30 19.46 38.25
N GLU A 200 -3.96 18.22 38.02
CA GLU A 200 -3.36 17.33 38.99
C GLU A 200 -3.28 15.91 38.43
N SER A 201 -2.07 15.39 38.45
CA SER A 201 -1.67 14.00 38.68
C SER A 201 -2.24 12.93 37.77
N ALA A 202 -1.48 12.65 36.75
CA ALA A 202 -1.44 11.31 36.22
C ALA A 202 -1.02 10.34 37.35
N THR A 203 -1.98 9.64 37.94
CA THR A 203 -1.73 8.55 38.86
C THR A 203 -0.96 7.48 38.07
N SER A 204 0.24 7.13 38.53
CA SER A 204 1.09 6.12 37.95
C SER A 204 0.37 4.76 37.92
N VAL A 205 0.53 3.99 36.84
CA VAL A 205 -0.01 2.63 36.70
C VAL A 205 0.39 1.73 37.87
N LEU A 206 1.52 2.01 38.52
CA LEU A 206 2.01 1.33 39.74
C LEU A 206 1.13 1.61 40.97
N GLU A 207 0.48 2.78 41.08
CA GLU A 207 -0.32 3.14 42.19
C GLU A 207 -1.72 2.50 42.12
N ILE A 208 -2.22 2.24 40.90
CA ILE A 208 -3.47 1.50 40.68
C ILE A 208 -3.28 0.02 41.04
N ALA A 209 -2.11 -0.57 40.75
CA ALA A 209 -1.80 -1.96 41.07
C ALA A 209 -1.70 -2.21 42.57
N SER A 210 -1.24 -1.23 43.39
CA SER A 210 -1.11 -1.37 44.81
C SER A 210 -2.43 -1.34 45.57
N HIS A 211 -3.54 -0.81 44.98
CA HIS A 211 -4.86 -0.76 45.57
C HIS A 211 -5.76 -1.94 45.24
N THR A 212 -5.39 -2.83 44.33
CA THR A 212 -6.18 -3.97 43.90
C THR A 212 -5.74 -5.32 44.47
N GLU A 213 -4.61 -5.40 45.16
CA GLU A 213 -4.20 -6.62 45.86
C GLU A 213 -4.89 -6.71 47.26
N LYS A 214 -5.92 -7.56 47.33
CA LYS A 214 -6.45 -8.01 48.61
C LYS A 214 -5.44 -8.96 49.26
N PRO A 215 -4.92 -8.68 50.49
CA PRO A 215 -4.09 -9.63 51.20
C PRO A 215 -4.95 -10.82 51.67
N GLY A 216 -4.68 -12.03 51.17
CA GLY A 216 -5.29 -13.22 51.75
C GLY A 216 -5.72 -14.35 50.82
N VAL A 217 -5.26 -14.42 49.55
CA VAL A 217 -5.46 -15.64 48.77
C VAL A 217 -4.20 -16.46 48.79
N GLN A 218 -4.12 -17.49 49.64
CA GLN A 218 -3.10 -18.52 49.66
C GLN A 218 -3.37 -19.46 48.47
N THR A 219 -2.42 -19.60 47.56
CA THR A 219 -2.39 -20.63 46.54
C THR A 219 -2.17 -22.00 47.20
N PRO A 220 -2.95 -23.05 46.89
CA PRO A 220 -2.73 -24.37 47.46
C PRO A 220 -1.42 -24.97 46.90
N SER A 221 -0.53 -25.39 47.79
CA SER A 221 0.70 -26.13 47.47
C SER A 221 0.37 -27.51 46.96
N ILE A 222 0.75 -27.82 45.74
CA ILE A 222 0.67 -29.16 45.16
C ILE A 222 1.82 -29.99 45.79
N THR A 223 1.48 -30.85 46.76
CA THR A 223 2.35 -31.88 47.26
C THR A 223 2.41 -33.03 46.25
N HIS A 224 3.58 -33.28 45.68
CA HIS A 224 3.86 -34.55 44.96
C HIS A 224 3.96 -35.70 45.93
N PRO A 225 3.30 -36.84 45.68
CA PRO A 225 3.56 -38.08 46.41
C PRO A 225 4.85 -38.70 45.91
N GLU A 226 5.83 -38.85 46.84
CA GLU A 226 6.98 -39.71 46.62
C GLU A 226 6.57 -41.19 46.46
N HIS A 227 7.10 -41.81 45.43
CA HIS A 227 7.05 -43.26 45.25
C HIS A 227 8.05 -43.88 46.22
N ALA A 228 7.56 -44.70 47.16
CA ALA A 228 8.30 -45.69 47.88
C ALA A 228 7.89 -47.10 47.39
N LEU A 229 8.95 -47.89 47.05
CA LEU A 229 8.98 -49.36 46.77
C LEU A 229 8.46 -49.84 45.43
#